data_1061567f1767b360bab19590e062a486
#
_entry.id   1061567f1767b360bab19590e062a486
#
_cell.length_a   1.000
_cell.length_b   1.000
_cell.length_c   1.000
_cell.angle_alpha   90.00
_cell.angle_beta   90.00
_cell.angle_gamma   90.00
#
_symmetry.space_group_name_H-M   'P 1'
#
loop_
_entity.id
_entity.type
_entity.pdbx_description
1 polymer ?
#
loop_
_entity_poly.entity_id
_entity_poly.type
_entity_poly.pdbx_seq_one_letter_code
_entity_poly.pdbx_strand_id
1 'polypeptide(L)'
;MKNSITPAQQLYYAWDLSHKKSTSDDSRFTGVLSEAKVDMNPHQVEAALFAFKSPLSKGAILADEVGLGKTIEAGIIISELWAEHSRRIIIVVPASLRNQWNLELMEKFFLPSVILENDSYKEIKELGNNPFEDGRNIIICSYNFAIKHSEELQLVDWDLVVFDEAHKMRNVYKKGNIIGNTMMNTFKHYKKVLLTATPLQNNLKELYGLISIIDPHFFSTVDSFNEQYNMITTRDSAKFGELKGRLSHIVHRTLRKQVKEYVNYTKRTAFVQEYEASPEEVQLYENVSEYLQRPGTYGIPEKVRPMLSLIVRKIMSSSAYALSYTLQCFIERLDHYKACLLYTSDAADDTPC
;
A
#
# COMPACT_ATOMS: atom_id res chain seq x y z
N MET A 1 -4.70 19.16 43.21
CA MET A 1 -3.51 18.63 43.90
C MET A 1 -2.41 18.52 42.91
N LYS A 2 -1.30 19.25 43.02
CA LYS A 2 -0.12 19.07 42.17
C LYS A 2 0.53 17.77 42.63
N ASN A 3 0.46 16.73 41.81
CA ASN A 3 1.23 15.51 42.03
C ASN A 3 2.73 15.86 41.87
N SER A 4 3.38 16.15 42.98
CA SER A 4 4.83 16.33 43.00
C SER A 4 5.46 14.95 42.86
N ILE A 5 6.17 14.75 41.75
CA ILE A 5 6.95 13.54 41.52
C ILE A 5 8.01 13.42 42.61
N THR A 6 8.07 12.27 43.26
CA THR A 6 9.07 12.02 44.32
C THR A 6 10.48 11.88 43.72
N PRO A 7 11.56 12.13 44.48
CA PRO A 7 12.93 11.93 43.99
C PRO A 7 13.21 10.50 43.48
N ALA A 8 12.60 9.49 44.10
CA ALA A 8 12.69 8.10 43.67
C ALA A 8 12.00 7.87 42.30
N GLN A 9 10.83 8.49 42.10
CA GLN A 9 10.16 8.46 40.80
C GLN A 9 10.94 9.22 39.73
N GLN A 10 11.57 10.35 40.08
CA GLN A 10 12.44 11.09 39.15
C GLN A 10 13.64 10.24 38.74
N LEU A 11 14.28 9.53 39.69
CA LEU A 11 15.40 8.65 39.42
C LEU A 11 14.99 7.46 38.56
N TYR A 12 13.82 6.87 38.83
CA TYR A 12 13.27 5.78 38.05
C TYR A 12 12.98 6.22 36.61
N TYR A 13 12.30 7.37 36.43
CA TYR A 13 12.05 7.90 35.09
C TYR A 13 13.33 8.30 34.34
N ALA A 14 14.30 8.86 35.04
CA ALA A 14 15.60 9.19 34.45
C ALA A 14 16.35 7.92 34.00
N TRP A 15 16.28 6.86 34.80
CA TRP A 15 16.85 5.56 34.47
C TRP A 15 16.12 4.92 33.28
N ASP A 16 14.80 4.90 33.30
CA ASP A 16 13.93 4.37 32.23
C ASP A 16 14.17 5.10 30.89
N LEU A 17 14.23 6.41 30.91
CA LEU A 17 14.51 7.24 29.75
C LEU A 17 15.95 7.09 29.21
N SER A 18 16.90 6.74 30.07
CA SER A 18 18.30 6.54 29.67
C SER A 18 18.63 5.13 29.18
N HIS A 19 17.83 4.14 29.59
CA HIS A 19 18.01 2.73 29.21
C HIS A 19 17.26 2.39 27.92
N LYS A 20 17.84 2.80 26.79
CA LYS A 20 17.42 2.24 25.48
C LYS A 20 17.92 0.79 25.42
N LYS A 21 17.01 -0.16 25.36
CA LYS A 21 17.36 -1.58 25.19
C LYS A 21 18.13 -1.77 23.89
N SER A 22 19.13 -2.64 23.92
CA SER A 22 19.91 -2.99 22.72
C SER A 22 19.00 -3.53 21.63
N THR A 23 19.29 -3.22 20.37
CA THR A 23 18.57 -3.75 19.21
C THR A 23 18.63 -5.27 19.08
N SER A 24 19.54 -5.92 19.82
CA SER A 24 19.69 -7.39 19.87
C SER A 24 19.05 -8.04 21.08
N ASP A 25 18.38 -7.28 21.94
CA ASP A 25 17.76 -7.83 23.16
C ASP A 25 16.34 -8.34 22.85
N ASP A 26 16.17 -9.66 22.89
CA ASP A 26 14.88 -10.32 22.64
C ASP A 26 13.84 -10.00 23.76
N SER A 27 14.28 -9.51 24.94
CA SER A 27 13.38 -9.06 26.01
C SER A 27 12.69 -7.74 25.69
N ARG A 28 13.09 -7.07 24.63
CA ARG A 28 12.57 -5.77 24.20
C ARG A 28 11.04 -5.78 24.01
N PHE A 29 10.53 -6.85 23.39
CA PHE A 29 9.11 -6.97 23.08
C PHE A 29 8.24 -7.53 24.22
N THR A 30 8.83 -7.87 25.37
CA THR A 30 8.09 -8.50 26.47
C THR A 30 6.93 -7.63 26.95
N GLY A 31 7.11 -6.32 27.02
CA GLY A 31 6.06 -5.37 27.40
C GLY A 31 4.93 -5.33 26.37
N VAL A 32 5.26 -5.15 25.10
CA VAL A 32 4.29 -5.08 24.01
C VAL A 32 3.52 -6.39 23.84
N LEU A 33 4.22 -7.54 23.98
CA LEU A 33 3.61 -8.86 23.89
C LEU A 33 2.62 -9.13 25.02
N SER A 34 2.83 -8.55 26.21
CA SER A 34 1.95 -8.73 27.35
C SER A 34 0.77 -7.75 27.38
N GLU A 35 0.90 -6.58 26.78
CA GLU A 35 -0.12 -5.53 26.83
C GLU A 35 -1.06 -5.55 25.61
N ALA A 36 -0.62 -6.04 24.46
CA ALA A 36 -1.45 -6.09 23.28
C ALA A 36 -2.58 -7.12 23.39
N LYS A 37 -3.78 -6.74 23.01
CA LYS A 37 -4.97 -7.60 23.01
C LYS A 37 -5.05 -8.45 21.73
N VAL A 38 -3.96 -9.13 21.41
CA VAL A 38 -3.84 -9.96 20.18
C VAL A 38 -3.08 -11.23 20.48
N ASP A 39 -3.59 -12.37 20.01
CA ASP A 39 -2.82 -13.61 19.95
C ASP A 39 -1.74 -13.48 18.89
N MET A 40 -0.52 -13.20 19.32
CA MET A 40 0.62 -13.00 18.43
C MET A 40 1.23 -14.33 18.01
N ASN A 41 1.40 -14.51 16.73
CA ASN A 41 2.05 -15.69 16.19
C ASN A 41 3.57 -15.53 16.14
N PRO A 42 4.37 -16.61 16.29
CA PRO A 42 5.83 -16.54 16.29
C PRO A 42 6.42 -15.81 15.08
N HIS A 43 5.90 -16.05 13.88
CA HIS A 43 6.37 -15.39 12.65
C HIS A 43 6.19 -13.86 12.67
N GLN A 44 5.12 -13.36 13.31
CA GLN A 44 4.86 -11.92 13.43
C GLN A 44 5.89 -11.24 14.34
N VAL A 45 6.25 -11.92 15.42
CA VAL A 45 7.31 -11.47 16.33
C VAL A 45 8.66 -11.49 15.63
N GLU A 46 8.98 -12.56 14.89
CA GLU A 46 10.21 -12.66 14.09
C GLU A 46 10.31 -11.56 13.05
N ALA A 47 9.22 -11.24 12.34
CA ALA A 47 9.16 -10.15 11.37
C ALA A 47 9.40 -8.78 12.03
N ALA A 48 8.81 -8.53 13.20
CA ALA A 48 9.04 -7.31 13.96
C ALA A 48 10.50 -7.22 14.46
N LEU A 49 11.03 -8.28 15.04
CA LEU A 49 12.44 -8.37 15.45
C LEU A 49 13.39 -8.11 14.29
N PHE A 50 13.09 -8.65 13.10
CA PHE A 50 13.87 -8.43 11.90
C PHE A 50 13.97 -6.92 11.56
N ALA A 51 12.88 -6.17 11.66
CA ALA A 51 12.88 -4.74 11.37
C ALA A 51 13.75 -3.91 12.33
N PHE A 52 14.05 -4.45 13.53
CA PHE A 52 14.93 -3.81 14.51
C PHE A 52 16.40 -4.28 14.40
N LYS A 53 16.64 -5.52 13.96
CA LYS A 53 17.97 -6.16 14.00
C LYS A 53 19.03 -5.51 13.13
N SER A 54 18.68 -4.69 12.15
CA SER A 54 19.67 -4.06 11.28
C SER A 54 19.93 -2.61 11.69
N PRO A 55 20.98 -2.32 12.45
CA PRO A 55 21.34 -0.96 12.85
C PRO A 55 21.78 -0.09 11.66
N LEU A 56 22.24 -0.71 10.57
CA LEU A 56 22.66 -0.04 9.34
C LEU A 56 21.52 0.14 8.35
N SER A 57 20.41 -0.55 8.54
CA SER A 57 19.28 -0.47 7.64
C SER A 57 18.44 0.78 7.91
N LYS A 58 18.20 1.54 6.86
CA LYS A 58 17.22 2.64 6.87
C LYS A 58 15.78 2.15 6.90
N GLY A 59 15.57 0.84 7.01
CA GLY A 59 14.25 0.20 7.10
C GLY A 59 14.24 -1.26 6.69
N ALA A 60 13.03 -1.82 6.59
CA ALA A 60 12.80 -3.21 6.24
C ALA A 60 11.58 -3.35 5.32
N ILE A 61 11.56 -4.42 4.53
CA ILE A 61 10.40 -4.87 3.75
C ILE A 61 9.83 -6.11 4.43
N LEU A 62 8.61 -6.02 4.92
CA LEU A 62 7.85 -7.16 5.45
C LEU A 62 6.95 -7.68 4.32
N ALA A 63 7.34 -8.83 3.80
CA ALA A 63 6.77 -9.38 2.56
C ALA A 63 6.00 -10.67 2.78
N ASP A 64 5.42 -10.85 3.96
CA ASP A 64 4.64 -12.00 4.35
C ASP A 64 3.40 -12.18 3.48
N GLU A 65 2.99 -13.42 3.23
CA GLU A 65 1.81 -13.71 2.40
C GLU A 65 0.54 -13.06 2.96
N VAL A 66 -0.44 -12.86 2.09
CA VAL A 66 -1.75 -12.29 2.48
C VAL A 66 -2.38 -13.10 3.62
N GLY A 67 -2.87 -12.42 4.66
CA GLY A 67 -3.54 -13.05 5.79
C GLY A 67 -2.61 -13.61 6.87
N LEU A 68 -1.30 -13.33 6.82
CA LEU A 68 -0.35 -13.63 7.90
C LEU A 68 -0.28 -12.53 8.97
N GLY A 69 -0.95 -11.40 8.76
CA GLY A 69 -1.07 -10.34 9.76
C GLY A 69 0.01 -9.28 9.71
N LYS A 70 0.41 -8.82 8.51
CA LYS A 70 1.37 -7.72 8.34
C LYS A 70 1.04 -6.45 9.14
N THR A 71 -0.24 -6.15 9.31
CA THR A 71 -0.69 -5.05 10.18
C THR A 71 -0.29 -5.28 11.64
N ILE A 72 -0.35 -6.54 12.10
CA ILE A 72 0.08 -6.93 13.46
C ILE A 72 1.61 -6.79 13.58
N GLU A 73 2.37 -7.26 12.60
CA GLU A 73 3.83 -7.10 12.55
C GLU A 73 4.23 -5.63 12.67
N ALA A 74 3.60 -4.76 11.88
CA ALA A 74 3.83 -3.32 11.94
C ALA A 74 3.32 -2.72 13.27
N GLY A 75 2.18 -3.19 13.79
CA GLY A 75 1.66 -2.78 15.09
C GLY A 75 2.63 -3.06 16.24
N ILE A 76 3.29 -4.22 16.24
CA ILE A 76 4.34 -4.57 17.22
C ILE A 76 5.51 -3.59 17.11
N ILE A 77 5.98 -3.29 15.88
CA ILE A 77 7.08 -2.34 15.65
C ILE A 77 6.72 -0.94 16.17
N ILE A 78 5.51 -0.49 15.84
CA ILE A 78 5.01 0.82 16.24
C ILE A 78 4.86 0.90 17.76
N SER A 79 4.30 -0.13 18.39
CA SER A 79 4.12 -0.18 19.84
C SER A 79 5.44 -0.10 20.60
N GLU A 80 6.45 -0.82 20.12
CA GLU A 80 7.79 -0.77 20.74
C GLU A 80 8.42 0.62 20.61
N LEU A 81 8.39 1.21 19.42
CA LEU A 81 8.89 2.58 19.23
C LEU A 81 8.11 3.60 20.06
N TRP A 82 6.80 3.40 20.18
CA TRP A 82 5.95 4.25 21.02
C TRP A 82 6.31 4.14 22.49
N ALA A 83 6.60 2.93 22.99
CA ALA A 83 7.09 2.69 24.35
C ALA A 83 8.47 3.35 24.59
N GLU A 84 9.31 3.43 23.54
CA GLU A 84 10.60 4.13 23.56
C GLU A 84 10.49 5.65 23.38
N HIS A 85 9.30 6.22 23.47
CA HIS A 85 9.01 7.65 23.29
C HIS A 85 9.26 8.20 21.87
N SER A 86 9.35 7.34 20.86
CA SER A 86 9.32 7.75 19.45
C SER A 86 7.89 8.13 19.06
N ARG A 87 7.63 9.41 18.89
CA ARG A 87 6.25 9.94 18.79
C ARG A 87 5.86 10.36 17.38
N ARG A 88 6.83 10.61 16.50
CA ARG A 88 6.58 11.08 15.15
C ARG A 88 6.51 9.90 14.18
N ILE A 89 5.35 9.24 14.19
CA ILE A 89 5.09 8.04 13.37
C ILE A 89 3.99 8.34 12.36
N ILE A 90 4.24 8.05 11.09
CA ILE A 90 3.27 8.18 10.01
C ILE A 90 3.06 6.87 9.28
N ILE A 91 1.81 6.55 8.99
CA ILE A 91 1.37 5.37 8.25
C ILE A 91 0.69 5.82 6.96
N VAL A 92 1.30 5.51 5.83
CA VAL A 92 0.79 5.84 4.50
C VAL A 92 0.15 4.59 3.90
N VAL A 93 -1.16 4.65 3.67
CA VAL A 93 -1.96 3.49 3.28
C VAL A 93 -2.87 3.80 2.08
N PRO A 94 -3.43 2.79 1.38
CA PRO A 94 -4.57 3.01 0.49
C PRO A 94 -5.74 3.67 1.22
N ALA A 95 -6.46 4.56 0.55
CA ALA A 95 -7.57 5.31 1.16
C ALA A 95 -8.63 4.40 1.83
N SER A 96 -8.88 3.22 1.27
CA SER A 96 -9.83 2.24 1.80
C SER A 96 -9.40 1.57 3.10
N LEU A 97 -8.09 1.58 3.43
CA LEU A 97 -7.56 0.89 4.61
C LEU A 97 -7.34 1.79 5.82
N ARG A 98 -7.53 3.10 5.69
CA ARG A 98 -7.27 4.06 6.78
C ARG A 98 -8.08 3.76 8.05
N ASN A 99 -9.38 3.53 7.91
CA ASN A 99 -10.26 3.22 9.03
C ASN A 99 -9.88 1.88 9.69
N GLN A 100 -9.53 0.88 8.89
CA GLN A 100 -9.06 -0.40 9.40
C GLN A 100 -7.80 -0.23 10.24
N TRP A 101 -6.80 0.50 9.74
CA TRP A 101 -5.57 0.79 10.48
C TRP A 101 -5.82 1.52 11.79
N ASN A 102 -6.68 2.54 11.76
CA ASN A 102 -7.06 3.28 12.98
C ASN A 102 -7.70 2.37 14.03
N LEU A 103 -8.66 1.54 13.62
CA LEU A 103 -9.32 0.57 14.52
C LEU A 103 -8.32 -0.46 15.07
N GLU A 104 -7.47 -1.03 14.22
CA GLU A 104 -6.49 -2.03 14.65
C GLU A 104 -5.47 -1.46 15.65
N LEU A 105 -4.99 -0.25 15.45
CA LEU A 105 -4.08 0.41 16.39
C LEU A 105 -4.76 0.69 17.74
N MET A 106 -5.99 1.19 17.71
CA MET A 106 -6.74 1.53 18.94
C MET A 106 -7.19 0.29 19.71
N GLU A 107 -7.77 -0.70 19.03
CA GLU A 107 -8.41 -1.83 19.69
C GLU A 107 -7.40 -2.93 20.10
N LYS A 108 -6.36 -3.14 19.28
CA LYS A 108 -5.40 -4.23 19.49
C LYS A 108 -4.15 -3.77 20.25
N PHE A 109 -3.69 -2.55 20.00
CA PHE A 109 -2.43 -2.04 20.53
C PHE A 109 -2.60 -0.88 21.50
N PHE A 110 -3.84 -0.38 21.72
CA PHE A 110 -4.14 0.78 22.57
C PHE A 110 -3.32 2.02 22.21
N LEU A 111 -2.95 2.15 20.95
CA LEU A 111 -2.16 3.27 20.45
C LEU A 111 -3.08 4.39 19.93
N PRO A 112 -2.85 5.64 20.36
CA PRO A 112 -3.61 6.77 19.85
C PRO A 112 -3.23 7.04 18.40
N SER A 113 -4.22 7.11 17.52
CA SER A 113 -4.01 7.40 16.10
C SER A 113 -5.07 8.33 15.55
N VAL A 114 -4.71 9.08 14.52
CA VAL A 114 -5.57 10.04 13.84
C VAL A 114 -5.49 9.88 12.33
N ILE A 115 -6.65 9.89 11.68
CA ILE A 115 -6.73 9.88 10.22
C ILE A 115 -6.70 11.33 9.73
N LEU A 116 -5.67 11.67 8.95
CA LEU A 116 -5.60 12.96 8.28
C LEU A 116 -6.18 12.88 6.86
N GLU A 117 -7.24 13.66 6.67
CA GLU A 117 -7.90 13.92 5.39
C GLU A 117 -7.87 15.42 5.09
N ASN A 118 -8.34 15.82 3.91
CA ASN A 118 -8.33 17.24 3.55
C ASN A 118 -9.14 18.12 4.52
N ASP A 119 -10.23 17.59 5.06
CA ASP A 119 -11.13 18.34 5.94
C ASP A 119 -10.55 18.43 7.35
N SER A 120 -10.14 17.31 7.97
CA SER A 120 -9.48 17.30 9.28
C SER A 120 -8.17 18.09 9.29
N TYR A 121 -7.43 18.05 8.18
CA TYR A 121 -6.22 18.85 8.02
C TYR A 121 -6.51 20.36 8.04
N LYS A 122 -7.55 20.81 7.33
CA LYS A 122 -7.95 22.23 7.31
C LYS A 122 -8.41 22.70 8.69
N GLU A 123 -9.24 21.91 9.37
CA GLU A 123 -9.73 22.22 10.72
C GLU A 123 -8.57 22.42 11.70
N ILE A 124 -7.58 21.51 11.71
CA ILE A 124 -6.42 21.63 12.61
C ILE A 124 -5.58 22.86 12.26
N LYS A 125 -5.43 23.16 10.96
CA LYS A 125 -4.65 24.30 10.49
C LYS A 125 -5.34 25.66 10.79
N GLU A 126 -6.66 25.71 10.71
CA GLU A 126 -7.48 26.88 11.10
C GLU A 126 -7.37 27.18 12.61
N LEU A 127 -7.15 26.16 13.44
CA LEU A 127 -6.85 26.31 14.86
C LEU A 127 -5.41 26.78 15.15
N GLY A 128 -4.60 27.04 14.10
CA GLY A 128 -3.22 27.50 14.21
C GLY A 128 -2.20 26.41 14.58
N ASN A 129 -2.59 25.13 14.54
CA ASN A 129 -1.74 24.01 14.84
C ASN A 129 -1.14 23.39 13.55
N ASN A 130 0.04 22.80 13.66
CA ASN A 130 0.60 21.97 12.59
C ASN A 130 0.08 20.54 12.75
N PRO A 131 -0.72 20.01 11.79
CA PRO A 131 -1.29 18.67 11.89
C PRO A 131 -0.25 17.55 11.96
N PHE A 132 0.98 17.81 11.51
CA PHE A 132 2.05 16.83 11.45
C PHE A 132 3.00 16.84 12.67
N GLU A 133 2.92 17.84 13.53
CA GLU A 133 3.84 18.02 14.67
C GLU A 133 3.22 17.66 16.03
N ASP A 134 1.95 17.24 16.08
CA ASP A 134 1.24 17.03 17.34
C ASP A 134 1.94 16.02 18.28
N GLY A 135 2.59 15.00 17.74
CA GLY A 135 3.34 13.99 18.51
C GLY A 135 2.52 13.21 19.55
N ARG A 136 1.21 13.49 19.65
CA ARG A 136 0.27 12.82 20.56
C ARG A 136 -0.40 11.62 19.91
N ASN A 137 -0.47 11.64 18.58
CA ASN A 137 -1.15 10.64 17.79
C ASN A 137 -0.26 10.12 16.66
N ILE A 138 -0.41 8.85 16.35
CA ILE A 138 0.13 8.24 15.13
C ILE A 138 -0.70 8.74 13.96
N ILE A 139 -0.06 9.27 12.94
CA ILE A 139 -0.73 9.84 11.79
C ILE A 139 -0.99 8.75 10.75
N ILE A 140 -2.24 8.64 10.31
CA ILE A 140 -2.65 7.75 9.23
C ILE A 140 -3.15 8.60 8.07
N CYS A 141 -2.57 8.43 6.88
CA CYS A 141 -3.00 9.17 5.69
C CYS A 141 -2.98 8.31 4.43
N SER A 142 -3.62 8.80 3.38
CA SER A 142 -3.57 8.14 2.08
C SER A 142 -2.35 8.57 1.27
N TYR A 143 -1.92 7.75 0.29
CA TYR A 143 -0.86 8.10 -0.66
C TYR A 143 -1.12 9.43 -1.36
N ASN A 144 -2.36 9.66 -1.82
CA ASN A 144 -2.72 10.90 -2.51
C ASN A 144 -2.63 12.13 -1.59
N PHE A 145 -3.03 11.96 -0.32
CA PHE A 145 -2.89 13.01 0.68
C PHE A 145 -1.41 13.30 0.96
N ALA A 146 -0.58 12.28 1.15
CA ALA A 146 0.85 12.43 1.39
C ALA A 146 1.59 13.10 0.20
N ILE A 147 1.18 12.81 -1.04
CA ILE A 147 1.73 13.48 -2.23
C ILE A 147 1.38 14.97 -2.21
N LYS A 148 0.12 15.30 -1.91
CA LYS A 148 -0.36 16.69 -1.89
C LYS A 148 0.35 17.55 -0.84
N HIS A 149 0.71 16.96 0.29
CA HIS A 149 1.37 17.63 1.42
C HIS A 149 2.85 17.25 1.57
N SER A 150 3.49 16.80 0.49
CA SER A 150 4.87 16.28 0.51
C SER A 150 5.90 17.28 1.03
N GLU A 151 5.75 18.56 0.72
CA GLU A 151 6.64 19.63 1.18
C GLU A 151 6.56 19.81 2.70
N GLU A 152 5.36 19.81 3.26
CA GLU A 152 5.15 19.94 4.71
C GLU A 152 5.64 18.70 5.46
N LEU A 153 5.42 17.50 4.88
CA LEU A 153 5.88 16.24 5.45
C LEU A 153 7.41 16.13 5.49
N GLN A 154 8.13 16.79 4.57
CA GLN A 154 9.61 16.84 4.58
C GLN A 154 10.17 17.65 5.73
N LEU A 155 9.41 18.59 6.29
CA LEU A 155 9.86 19.47 7.37
C LEU A 155 9.77 18.82 8.76
N VAL A 156 9.12 17.67 8.85
CA VAL A 156 8.93 16.92 10.11
C VAL A 156 10.00 15.84 10.24
N ASP A 157 10.65 15.77 11.39
CA ASP A 157 11.58 14.69 11.73
C ASP A 157 10.82 13.43 12.14
N TRP A 158 10.63 12.51 11.21
CA TRP A 158 9.90 11.27 11.45
C TRP A 158 10.79 10.21 12.11
N ASP A 159 10.29 9.59 13.19
CA ASP A 159 10.93 8.44 13.83
C ASP A 159 10.69 7.16 13.01
N LEU A 160 9.49 7.02 12.45
CA LEU A 160 9.11 5.88 11.61
C LEU A 160 8.10 6.28 10.53
N VAL A 161 8.31 5.76 9.33
CA VAL A 161 7.37 5.84 8.21
C VAL A 161 6.97 4.43 7.80
N VAL A 162 5.69 4.11 7.88
CA VAL A 162 5.14 2.82 7.45
C VAL A 162 4.38 3.00 6.15
N PHE A 163 4.68 2.17 5.16
CA PHE A 163 3.96 2.14 3.89
C PHE A 163 3.23 0.81 3.75
N ASP A 164 1.92 0.85 3.73
CA ASP A 164 1.13 -0.35 3.44
C ASP A 164 0.79 -0.44 1.96
N GLU A 165 0.68 -1.68 1.47
CA GLU A 165 0.57 -1.99 0.04
C GLU A 165 1.66 -1.29 -0.80
N ALA A 166 2.89 -1.38 -0.30
CA ALA A 166 4.07 -0.73 -0.87
C ALA A 166 4.35 -1.12 -2.34
N HIS A 167 3.72 -2.18 -2.85
CA HIS A 167 3.80 -2.56 -4.27
C HIS A 167 3.37 -1.43 -5.23
N LYS A 168 2.58 -0.45 -4.76
CA LYS A 168 2.23 0.76 -5.54
C LYS A 168 3.44 1.61 -5.92
N MET A 169 4.53 1.51 -5.15
CA MET A 169 5.76 2.29 -5.34
C MET A 169 6.85 1.52 -6.08
N ARG A 170 6.68 0.21 -6.34
CA ARG A 170 7.72 -0.69 -6.89
C ARG A 170 8.40 -0.22 -8.19
N ASN A 171 7.73 0.63 -8.97
CA ASN A 171 8.28 1.17 -10.22
C ASN A 171 8.94 2.56 -10.05
N VAL A 172 9.49 2.87 -8.88
CA VAL A 172 10.11 4.16 -8.57
C VAL A 172 11.23 4.55 -9.53
N TYR A 173 11.91 3.60 -10.16
CA TYR A 173 12.92 3.81 -11.19
C TYR A 173 12.36 4.38 -12.50
N LYS A 174 11.04 4.38 -12.70
CA LYS A 174 10.37 5.01 -13.84
C LYS A 174 9.98 6.44 -13.49
N LYS A 175 10.40 7.42 -14.30
CA LYS A 175 10.07 8.85 -14.11
C LYS A 175 8.55 9.11 -14.02
N GLY A 176 7.72 8.29 -14.68
CA GLY A 176 6.26 8.40 -14.64
C GLY A 176 5.60 7.89 -13.36
N ASN A 177 6.31 7.25 -12.44
CA ASN A 177 5.75 6.83 -11.16
C ASN A 177 5.82 7.98 -10.14
N ILE A 178 4.85 8.88 -10.22
CA ILE A 178 4.76 10.05 -9.34
C ILE A 178 4.69 9.62 -7.88
N ILE A 179 3.87 8.61 -7.55
CA ILE A 179 3.69 8.13 -6.16
C ILE A 179 5.03 7.69 -5.57
N GLY A 180 5.73 6.78 -6.24
CA GLY A 180 6.99 6.23 -5.74
C GLY A 180 8.07 7.30 -5.61
N ASN A 181 8.23 8.15 -6.63
CA ASN A 181 9.25 9.18 -6.64
C ASN A 181 8.99 10.25 -5.57
N THR A 182 7.75 10.71 -5.40
CA THR A 182 7.42 11.69 -4.36
C THR A 182 7.66 11.09 -2.98
N MET A 183 7.15 9.88 -2.68
CA MET A 183 7.35 9.25 -1.38
C MET A 183 8.81 8.96 -1.05
N MET A 184 9.59 8.50 -2.03
CA MET A 184 11.02 8.29 -1.87
C MET A 184 11.76 9.58 -1.50
N ASN A 185 11.43 10.69 -2.15
CA ASN A 185 12.07 11.98 -1.90
C ASN A 185 11.60 12.60 -0.57
N THR A 186 10.28 12.54 -0.28
CA THR A 186 9.70 13.09 0.95
C THR A 186 10.30 12.43 2.19
N PHE A 187 10.45 11.12 2.18
CA PHE A 187 10.90 10.37 3.34
C PHE A 187 12.32 9.81 3.22
N LYS A 188 13.19 10.45 2.42
CA LYS A 188 14.52 9.96 2.09
C LYS A 188 15.39 9.63 3.31
N HIS A 189 15.31 10.43 4.36
CA HIS A 189 16.22 10.36 5.50
C HIS A 189 15.69 9.54 6.68
N TYR A 190 14.43 9.15 6.66
CA TYR A 190 13.75 8.53 7.78
C TYR A 190 13.76 7.00 7.69
N LYS A 191 13.61 6.33 8.83
CA LYS A 191 13.44 4.88 8.91
C LYS A 191 12.09 4.48 8.31
N LYS A 192 12.09 3.45 7.47
CA LYS A 192 10.89 3.01 6.73
C LYS A 192 10.60 1.54 6.94
N VAL A 193 9.32 1.20 7.07
CA VAL A 193 8.84 -0.17 7.00
C VAL A 193 7.86 -0.27 5.84
N LEU A 194 8.15 -1.13 4.89
CA LEU A 194 7.32 -1.38 3.72
C LEU A 194 6.58 -2.69 3.90
N LEU A 195 5.27 -2.65 3.87
CA LEU A 195 4.39 -3.83 3.96
C LEU A 195 3.87 -4.17 2.56
N THR A 196 4.09 -5.38 2.11
CA THR A 196 3.56 -5.84 0.82
C THR A 196 3.49 -7.36 0.76
N ALA A 197 2.40 -7.91 0.25
CA ALA A 197 2.31 -9.35 0.00
C ALA A 197 3.01 -9.77 -1.31
N THR A 198 3.25 -8.82 -2.20
CA THR A 198 3.77 -9.05 -3.56
C THR A 198 4.99 -8.16 -3.85
N PRO A 199 6.14 -8.44 -3.20
CA PRO A 199 7.35 -7.65 -3.41
C PRO A 199 7.88 -7.78 -4.84
N LEU A 200 7.58 -8.89 -5.49
CA LEU A 200 7.95 -9.22 -6.86
C LEU A 200 6.74 -9.81 -7.58
N GLN A 201 6.38 -9.26 -8.75
CA GLN A 201 5.29 -9.78 -9.57
C GLN A 201 5.74 -10.12 -10.99
N ASN A 202 6.36 -9.17 -11.70
CA ASN A 202 6.68 -9.33 -13.10
C ASN A 202 8.19 -9.46 -13.38
N ASN A 203 9.01 -8.65 -12.69
CA ASN A 203 10.46 -8.66 -12.91
C ASN A 203 11.24 -8.19 -11.67
N LEU A 204 12.54 -8.53 -11.63
CA LEU A 204 13.43 -8.17 -10.51
C LEU A 204 13.59 -6.66 -10.31
N LYS A 205 13.36 -5.84 -11.34
CA LYS A 205 13.41 -4.37 -11.22
C LYS A 205 12.37 -3.82 -10.24
N GLU A 206 11.25 -4.53 -10.06
CA GLU A 206 10.22 -4.15 -9.08
C GLU A 206 10.77 -4.24 -7.65
N LEU A 207 11.54 -5.30 -7.39
CA LEU A 207 12.22 -5.47 -6.10
C LEU A 207 13.32 -4.42 -5.91
N TYR A 208 14.13 -4.15 -6.95
CA TYR A 208 15.05 -3.03 -6.94
C TYR A 208 14.36 -1.72 -6.56
N GLY A 209 13.22 -1.44 -7.16
CA GLY A 209 12.44 -0.22 -6.86
C GLY A 209 12.02 -0.11 -5.40
N LEU A 210 11.51 -1.19 -4.80
CA LEU A 210 11.13 -1.19 -3.39
C LEU A 210 12.33 -0.99 -2.46
N ILE A 211 13.46 -1.63 -2.76
CA ILE A 211 14.68 -1.50 -1.96
C ILE A 211 15.25 -0.08 -2.08
N SER A 212 15.20 0.53 -3.27
CA SER A 212 15.65 1.90 -3.48
C SER A 212 14.85 2.94 -2.68
N ILE A 213 13.61 2.65 -2.30
CA ILE A 213 12.83 3.51 -1.41
C ILE A 213 13.43 3.50 -0.01
N ILE A 214 13.90 2.35 0.46
CA ILE A 214 14.56 2.21 1.77
C ILE A 214 15.96 2.80 1.70
N ASP A 215 16.79 2.29 0.81
CA ASP A 215 18.14 2.76 0.59
C ASP A 215 18.48 2.84 -0.91
N PRO A 216 18.59 4.05 -1.49
CA PRO A 216 18.93 4.25 -2.89
C PRO A 216 20.31 3.70 -3.28
N HIS A 217 21.21 3.50 -2.30
CA HIS A 217 22.59 3.07 -2.55
C HIS A 217 22.79 1.56 -2.38
N PHE A 218 21.78 0.82 -1.98
CA PHE A 218 21.89 -0.62 -1.72
C PHE A 218 22.34 -1.45 -2.93
N PHE A 219 21.80 -1.16 -4.10
CA PHE A 219 22.14 -1.82 -5.38
C PHE A 219 22.81 -0.89 -6.40
N SER A 220 23.27 0.29 -6.00
CA SER A 220 23.77 1.31 -6.92
C SER A 220 22.71 1.76 -7.94
N THR A 221 23.05 1.74 -9.24
CA THR A 221 22.18 2.16 -10.33
C THR A 221 21.30 1.02 -10.86
N VAL A 222 20.17 1.39 -11.51
CA VAL A 222 19.29 0.42 -12.20
C VAL A 222 20.06 -0.36 -13.25
N ASP A 223 20.99 0.29 -13.94
CA ASP A 223 21.76 -0.34 -15.02
C ASP A 223 22.74 -1.38 -14.46
N SER A 224 23.47 -1.05 -13.39
CA SER A 224 24.33 -2.01 -12.69
C SER A 224 23.53 -3.22 -12.15
N PHE A 225 22.36 -2.96 -11.61
CA PHE A 225 21.46 -4.03 -11.14
C PHE A 225 21.01 -4.93 -12.30
N ASN A 226 20.66 -4.34 -13.44
CA ASN A 226 20.27 -5.08 -14.64
C ASN A 226 21.40 -5.95 -15.18
N GLU A 227 22.60 -5.42 -15.28
CA GLU A 227 23.77 -6.16 -15.74
C GLU A 227 24.07 -7.37 -14.85
N GLN A 228 23.95 -7.20 -13.54
CA GLN A 228 24.20 -8.26 -12.57
C GLN A 228 23.09 -9.33 -12.54
N TYR A 229 21.81 -8.91 -12.61
CA TYR A 229 20.69 -9.78 -12.24
C TYR A 229 19.61 -9.96 -13.33
N ASN A 230 19.63 -9.20 -14.44
CA ASN A 230 18.56 -9.27 -15.45
C ASN A 230 18.55 -10.59 -16.25
N MET A 231 19.68 -11.31 -16.31
CA MET A 231 19.83 -12.59 -17.00
C MET A 231 19.92 -13.81 -16.06
N ILE A 232 19.45 -13.65 -14.80
CA ILE A 232 19.37 -14.82 -13.94
C ILE A 232 18.28 -15.75 -14.47
N THR A 233 18.72 -16.75 -15.23
CA THR A 233 17.90 -17.92 -15.52
C THR A 233 17.93 -18.85 -14.30
N THR A 234 16.91 -19.68 -14.15
CA THR A 234 16.83 -20.72 -13.08
C THR A 234 18.06 -21.64 -13.01
N ARG A 235 18.99 -21.55 -13.98
CA ARG A 235 20.24 -22.31 -14.04
C ARG A 235 21.42 -21.64 -13.32
N ASP A 236 21.36 -20.33 -13.03
CA ASP A 236 22.43 -19.57 -12.35
C ASP A 236 22.23 -19.56 -10.84
N SER A 237 22.31 -20.73 -10.20
CA SER A 237 22.08 -20.89 -8.77
C SER A 237 23.01 -20.04 -7.88
N ALA A 238 24.23 -19.77 -8.32
CA ALA A 238 25.21 -18.96 -7.57
C ALA A 238 24.79 -17.49 -7.47
N LYS A 239 24.44 -16.84 -8.58
CA LYS A 239 23.98 -15.44 -8.59
C LYS A 239 22.65 -15.27 -7.85
N PHE A 240 21.76 -16.25 -7.96
CA PHE A 240 20.51 -16.26 -7.21
C PHE A 240 20.76 -16.37 -5.70
N GLY A 241 21.72 -17.21 -5.28
CA GLY A 241 22.15 -17.34 -3.90
C GLY A 241 22.76 -16.05 -3.35
N GLU A 242 23.59 -15.36 -4.12
CA GLU A 242 24.16 -14.07 -3.76
C GLU A 242 23.05 -13.00 -3.57
N LEU A 243 22.14 -12.88 -4.53
CA LEU A 243 21.02 -11.93 -4.42
C LEU A 243 20.17 -12.24 -3.18
N LYS A 244 19.83 -13.49 -2.95
CA LYS A 244 19.07 -13.92 -1.76
C LYS A 244 19.81 -13.57 -0.47
N GLY A 245 21.12 -13.79 -0.41
CA GLY A 245 21.96 -13.43 0.74
C GLY A 245 21.94 -11.92 1.01
N ARG A 246 22.05 -11.09 -0.02
CA ARG A 246 21.96 -9.62 0.12
C ARG A 246 20.56 -9.19 0.58
N LEU A 247 19.51 -9.79 0.04
CA LEU A 247 18.12 -9.47 0.37
C LEU A 247 17.74 -9.88 1.78
N SER A 248 18.34 -10.94 2.34
CA SER A 248 18.04 -11.45 3.69
C SER A 248 18.28 -10.42 4.80
N HIS A 249 18.99 -9.33 4.52
CA HIS A 249 19.25 -8.26 5.47
C HIS A 249 18.19 -7.14 5.45
N ILE A 250 17.34 -7.09 4.42
CA ILE A 250 16.39 -5.98 4.23
C ILE A 250 14.95 -6.48 3.96
N VAL A 251 14.78 -7.73 3.54
CA VAL A 251 13.49 -8.34 3.22
C VAL A 251 13.20 -9.53 4.12
N HIS A 252 12.13 -9.48 4.88
CA HIS A 252 11.57 -10.61 5.61
C HIS A 252 10.35 -11.14 4.88
N ARG A 253 10.25 -12.45 4.73
CA ARG A 253 9.12 -13.09 4.05
C ARG A 253 8.80 -14.45 4.63
N THR A 254 7.61 -14.59 5.16
CA THR A 254 7.02 -15.85 5.62
C THR A 254 5.98 -16.34 4.62
N LEU A 255 5.99 -17.64 4.36
CA LEU A 255 5.00 -18.31 3.52
C LEU A 255 3.98 -19.04 4.38
N ARG A 256 2.72 -19.09 3.96
CA ARG A 256 1.67 -19.84 4.65
C ARG A 256 2.04 -21.32 4.91
N LYS A 257 2.86 -21.90 4.05
CA LYS A 257 3.34 -23.27 4.24
C LYS A 257 4.19 -23.46 5.49
N GLN A 258 4.95 -22.42 5.89
CA GLN A 258 5.87 -22.46 7.02
C GLN A 258 5.15 -22.35 8.37
N VAL A 259 3.96 -21.75 8.38
CA VAL A 259 3.18 -21.48 9.59
C VAL A 259 2.00 -22.42 9.80
N LYS A 260 1.87 -23.46 8.99
CA LYS A 260 0.75 -24.42 9.06
C LYS A 260 0.66 -25.16 10.38
N GLU A 261 1.74 -25.26 11.12
CA GLU A 261 1.78 -25.98 12.39
C GLU A 261 1.00 -25.27 13.50
N TYR A 262 0.92 -23.95 13.43
CA TYR A 262 0.26 -23.13 14.46
C TYR A 262 -0.81 -22.18 13.94
N VAL A 263 -0.94 -22.02 12.62
CA VAL A 263 -2.02 -21.23 11.98
C VAL A 263 -2.88 -22.15 11.12
N ASN A 264 -4.11 -22.38 11.56
CA ASN A 264 -5.07 -23.19 10.82
C ASN A 264 -5.74 -22.36 9.72
N TYR A 265 -5.42 -22.67 8.47
CA TYR A 265 -6.10 -22.10 7.31
C TYR A 265 -7.18 -23.06 6.81
N THR A 266 -8.34 -22.51 6.53
CA THR A 266 -9.39 -23.25 5.82
C THR A 266 -8.90 -23.60 4.41
N LYS A 267 -9.07 -24.87 4.04
CA LYS A 267 -8.71 -25.35 2.70
C LYS A 267 -9.66 -24.70 1.68
N ARG A 268 -9.10 -23.87 0.79
CA ARG A 268 -9.86 -23.37 -0.36
C ARG A 268 -9.89 -24.44 -1.43
N THR A 269 -11.10 -24.89 -1.76
CA THR A 269 -11.34 -25.74 -2.92
C THR A 269 -12.03 -24.87 -3.96
N ALA A 270 -11.41 -24.67 -5.10
CA ALA A 270 -12.03 -23.97 -6.22
C ALA A 270 -12.91 -24.98 -6.98
N PHE A 271 -14.17 -24.63 -7.11
CA PHE A 271 -15.11 -25.36 -7.99
C PHE A 271 -15.32 -24.50 -9.22
N VAL A 272 -15.15 -25.08 -10.39
CA VAL A 272 -15.59 -24.50 -11.64
C VAL A 272 -16.93 -25.16 -11.96
N GLN A 273 -17.99 -24.37 -11.89
CA GLN A 273 -19.29 -24.81 -12.33
C GLN A 273 -19.54 -24.23 -13.70
N GLU A 274 -19.55 -25.10 -14.69
CA GLU A 274 -19.91 -24.74 -16.06
C GLU A 274 -21.44 -24.59 -16.14
N TYR A 275 -21.88 -23.56 -16.80
CA TYR A 275 -23.28 -23.36 -17.14
C TYR A 275 -23.41 -23.06 -18.65
N GLU A 276 -24.47 -23.50 -19.24
CA GLU A 276 -24.81 -23.15 -20.63
C GLU A 276 -25.61 -21.85 -20.62
N ALA A 277 -25.07 -20.84 -21.31
CA ALA A 277 -25.76 -19.57 -21.46
C ALA A 277 -27.03 -19.74 -22.32
N SER A 278 -28.09 -18.98 -22.02
CA SER A 278 -29.29 -19.00 -22.85
C SER A 278 -28.98 -18.48 -24.26
N PRO A 279 -29.76 -18.91 -25.29
CA PRO A 279 -29.56 -18.39 -26.65
C PRO A 279 -29.59 -16.87 -26.73
N GLU A 280 -30.44 -16.23 -25.92
CA GLU A 280 -30.53 -14.76 -25.86
C GLU A 280 -29.26 -14.13 -25.26
N GLU A 281 -28.66 -14.75 -24.25
CA GLU A 281 -27.39 -14.28 -23.67
C GLU A 281 -26.24 -14.42 -24.66
N VAL A 282 -26.18 -15.52 -25.40
CA VAL A 282 -25.18 -15.74 -26.46
C VAL A 282 -25.35 -14.67 -27.54
N GLN A 283 -26.56 -14.42 -27.99
CA GLN A 283 -26.86 -13.40 -29.01
C GLN A 283 -26.49 -11.99 -28.54
N LEU A 284 -26.78 -11.66 -27.28
CA LEU A 284 -26.39 -10.39 -26.67
C LEU A 284 -24.87 -10.24 -26.64
N TYR A 285 -24.15 -11.31 -26.25
CA TYR A 285 -22.69 -11.32 -26.20
C TYR A 285 -22.08 -11.07 -27.59
N GLU A 286 -22.59 -11.72 -28.62
CA GLU A 286 -22.13 -11.57 -30.00
C GLU A 286 -22.38 -10.15 -30.51
N ASN A 287 -23.59 -9.63 -30.35
CA ASN A 287 -23.98 -8.29 -30.79
C ASN A 287 -23.15 -7.20 -30.14
N VAL A 288 -22.92 -7.28 -28.80
CA VAL A 288 -22.10 -6.32 -28.09
C VAL A 288 -20.63 -6.45 -28.48
N SER A 289 -20.13 -7.67 -28.69
CA SER A 289 -18.74 -7.91 -29.10
C SER A 289 -18.50 -7.35 -30.51
N GLU A 290 -19.44 -7.53 -31.44
CA GLU A 290 -19.38 -6.97 -32.77
C GLU A 290 -19.37 -5.44 -32.74
N TYR A 291 -20.28 -4.83 -31.97
CA TYR A 291 -20.34 -3.37 -31.80
C TYR A 291 -19.03 -2.79 -31.27
N LEU A 292 -18.43 -3.44 -30.26
CA LEU A 292 -17.15 -3.00 -29.67
C LEU A 292 -15.97 -3.11 -30.65
N GLN A 293 -16.03 -4.02 -31.63
CA GLN A 293 -14.97 -4.23 -32.63
C GLN A 293 -15.11 -3.34 -33.87
N ARG A 294 -16.31 -2.82 -34.13
CA ARG A 294 -16.55 -1.96 -35.32
C ARG A 294 -15.68 -0.70 -35.28
N PRO A 295 -14.87 -0.41 -36.30
CA PRO A 295 -14.16 0.87 -36.40
C PRO A 295 -15.17 2.01 -36.65
N GLY A 296 -14.89 3.18 -36.15
CA GLY A 296 -15.70 4.38 -36.41
C GLY A 296 -17.07 4.43 -35.73
N THR A 297 -17.32 3.62 -34.69
CA THR A 297 -18.59 3.67 -33.94
C THR A 297 -18.71 4.95 -33.12
N TYR A 298 -19.84 5.65 -33.30
CA TYR A 298 -20.21 6.77 -32.44
C TYR A 298 -20.50 6.29 -31.01
N GLY A 299 -20.21 7.10 -30.01
CA GLY A 299 -20.44 6.74 -28.60
C GLY A 299 -19.23 6.16 -27.85
N ILE A 300 -18.24 5.62 -28.56
CA ILE A 300 -17.00 5.10 -27.94
C ILE A 300 -15.78 5.76 -28.60
N PRO A 301 -15.06 6.67 -27.91
CA PRO A 301 -13.85 7.27 -28.45
C PRO A 301 -12.78 6.21 -28.78
N GLU A 302 -12.13 6.29 -29.92
CA GLU A 302 -11.14 5.30 -30.36
C GLU A 302 -10.01 5.07 -29.36
N LYS A 303 -9.54 6.12 -28.68
CA LYS A 303 -8.44 6.06 -27.71
C LYS A 303 -8.77 5.19 -26.48
N VAL A 304 -10.03 5.10 -26.08
CA VAL A 304 -10.44 4.35 -24.88
C VAL A 304 -11.10 3.00 -25.24
N ARG A 305 -11.35 2.74 -26.52
CA ARG A 305 -12.03 1.53 -27.00
C ARG A 305 -11.42 0.23 -26.49
N PRO A 306 -10.09 0.00 -26.55
CA PRO A 306 -9.49 -1.27 -26.08
C PRO A 306 -9.76 -1.51 -24.60
N MET A 307 -9.61 -0.47 -23.78
CA MET A 307 -9.88 -0.56 -22.34
C MET A 307 -11.36 -0.79 -22.04
N LEU A 308 -12.23 -0.04 -22.72
CA LEU A 308 -13.68 -0.16 -22.54
C LEU A 308 -14.20 -1.53 -22.97
N SER A 309 -13.67 -2.08 -24.07
CA SER A 309 -14.00 -3.43 -24.54
C SER A 309 -13.65 -4.50 -23.51
N LEU A 310 -12.50 -4.39 -22.83
CA LEU A 310 -12.14 -5.31 -21.74
C LEU A 310 -13.09 -5.18 -20.55
N ILE A 311 -13.46 -3.96 -20.17
CA ILE A 311 -14.37 -3.71 -19.04
C ILE A 311 -15.75 -4.27 -19.36
N VAL A 312 -16.31 -3.95 -20.53
CA VAL A 312 -17.64 -4.42 -20.95
C VAL A 312 -17.68 -5.95 -21.02
N ARG A 313 -16.66 -6.59 -21.60
CA ARG A 313 -16.57 -8.07 -21.62
C ARG A 313 -16.50 -8.66 -20.22
N LYS A 314 -15.77 -8.03 -19.30
CA LYS A 314 -15.72 -8.46 -17.90
C LYS A 314 -17.08 -8.32 -17.20
N ILE A 315 -17.83 -7.25 -17.48
CA ILE A 315 -19.19 -7.05 -16.96
C ILE A 315 -20.12 -8.12 -17.53
N MET A 316 -20.08 -8.38 -18.86
CA MET A 316 -20.87 -9.42 -19.51
C MET A 316 -20.62 -10.81 -18.92
N SER A 317 -19.36 -11.16 -18.67
CA SER A 317 -19.00 -12.45 -18.05
C SER A 317 -19.44 -12.58 -16.60
N SER A 318 -19.78 -11.46 -15.95
CA SER A 318 -20.29 -11.44 -14.57
C SER A 318 -21.81 -11.57 -14.53
N SER A 319 -22.53 -10.77 -15.33
CA SER A 319 -24.00 -10.77 -15.38
C SER A 319 -24.51 -9.96 -16.57
N ALA A 320 -25.42 -10.52 -17.35
CA ALA A 320 -26.15 -9.81 -18.41
C ALA A 320 -26.92 -8.59 -17.84
N TYR A 321 -27.46 -8.71 -16.63
CA TYR A 321 -28.16 -7.63 -15.95
C TYR A 321 -27.24 -6.45 -15.60
N ALA A 322 -26.03 -6.72 -15.14
CA ALA A 322 -25.05 -5.67 -14.83
C ALA A 322 -24.64 -4.84 -16.07
N LEU A 323 -24.75 -5.45 -17.27
CA LEU A 323 -24.47 -4.78 -18.52
C LEU A 323 -25.59 -3.80 -18.94
N SER A 324 -26.84 -4.03 -18.54
CA SER A 324 -28.00 -3.25 -18.97
C SER A 324 -27.83 -1.75 -18.71
N TYR A 325 -27.37 -1.37 -17.52
CA TYR A 325 -27.12 0.02 -17.18
C TYR A 325 -26.02 0.66 -18.07
N THR A 326 -24.96 -0.09 -18.35
CA THR A 326 -23.88 0.40 -19.22
C THR A 326 -24.36 0.61 -20.65
N LEU A 327 -25.19 -0.31 -21.16
CA LEU A 327 -25.80 -0.18 -22.49
C LEU A 327 -26.80 0.99 -22.54
N GLN A 328 -27.57 1.20 -21.49
CA GLN A 328 -28.47 2.36 -21.36
C GLN A 328 -27.71 3.68 -21.51
N CYS A 329 -26.61 3.83 -20.79
CA CYS A 329 -25.75 5.03 -20.91
C CYS A 329 -25.19 5.21 -22.33
N PHE A 330 -24.89 4.12 -23.05
CA PHE A 330 -24.48 4.22 -24.46
C PHE A 330 -25.61 4.66 -25.37
N ILE A 331 -26.80 4.13 -25.17
CA ILE A 331 -28.00 4.52 -25.94
C ILE A 331 -28.29 6.01 -25.73
N GLU A 332 -28.37 6.47 -24.49
CA GLU A 332 -28.61 7.87 -24.16
C GLU A 332 -27.58 8.81 -24.81
N ARG A 333 -26.32 8.41 -24.82
CA ARG A 333 -25.26 9.17 -25.49
C ARG A 333 -25.43 9.19 -27.00
N LEU A 334 -25.82 8.07 -27.61
CA LEU A 334 -26.07 8.00 -29.06
C LEU A 334 -27.30 8.80 -29.45
N ASP A 335 -28.34 8.80 -28.63
CA ASP A 335 -29.55 9.61 -28.86
C ASP A 335 -29.24 11.10 -28.76
N HIS A 336 -28.39 11.50 -27.82
CA HIS A 336 -27.91 12.88 -27.72
C HIS A 336 -27.12 13.30 -28.98
N TYR A 337 -26.20 12.46 -29.45
CA TYR A 337 -25.48 12.74 -30.72
C TYR A 337 -26.41 12.82 -31.92
N LYS A 338 -27.42 11.94 -31.99
CA LYS A 338 -28.42 11.96 -33.06
C LYS A 338 -29.25 13.25 -33.03
N ALA A 339 -29.67 13.70 -31.85
CA ALA A 339 -30.38 14.96 -31.68
C ALA A 339 -29.53 16.17 -32.12
N CYS A 340 -28.23 16.21 -31.73
CA CYS A 340 -27.33 17.28 -32.18
C CYS A 340 -27.11 17.26 -33.68
N LEU A 341 -26.99 16.10 -34.33
CA LEU A 341 -26.84 16.01 -35.79
C LEU A 341 -28.10 16.42 -36.55
N LEU A 342 -29.29 16.15 -36.04
CA LEU A 342 -30.55 16.60 -36.63
C LEU A 342 -30.69 18.13 -36.52
N TYR A 343 -30.27 18.73 -35.39
CA TYR A 343 -30.30 20.17 -35.19
C TYR A 343 -29.34 20.92 -36.14
N THR A 344 -28.18 20.32 -36.46
CA THR A 344 -27.22 20.90 -37.40
C THR A 344 -27.64 20.74 -38.87
N SER A 345 -28.48 19.74 -39.19
CA SER A 345 -29.01 19.56 -40.56
C SER A 345 -30.18 20.51 -40.88
N ASP A 346 -30.97 20.91 -39.87
CA ASP A 346 -32.07 21.87 -40.04
C ASP A 346 -31.60 23.32 -39.92
N ALA A 347 -30.39 23.58 -39.37
CA ALA A 347 -29.75 24.89 -39.30
C ALA A 347 -28.69 25.03 -40.41
N ALA A 348 -29.09 24.82 -41.66
CA ALA A 348 -28.29 25.20 -42.82
C ALA A 348 -28.30 26.72 -43.11
N ASP A 349 -28.57 27.52 -42.09
CA ASP A 349 -28.34 28.97 -42.10
C ASP A 349 -27.94 29.42 -40.68
N ASP A 350 -26.67 29.87 -40.60
CA ASP A 350 -26.07 30.72 -39.55
C ASP A 350 -25.85 30.13 -38.14
N THR A 351 -24.60 29.84 -37.92
CA THR A 351 -23.70 29.96 -36.77
C THR A 351 -23.03 28.68 -36.32
N PRO A 352 -21.68 28.69 -36.14
CA PRO A 352 -20.92 27.49 -35.71
C PRO A 352 -21.05 27.29 -34.21
N CYS A 353 -21.31 26.04 -33.81
CA CYS A 353 -21.11 25.58 -32.44
C CYS A 353 -19.64 25.36 -32.12
#